data_b1f0392ee0bd172feab119cfbd7b9621
#
_entry.id   b1f0392ee0bd172feab119cfbd7b9621
#
_cell.length_a   1.000
_cell.length_b   1.000
_cell.length_c   1.000
_cell.angle_alpha   90.00
_cell.angle_beta   90.00
_cell.angle_gamma   90.00
#
_symmetry.space_group_name_H-M   'P 1'
#
loop_
_entity.id
_entity.type
_entity.pdbx_description
1 polymer ?
#
loop_
_entity_poly.entity_id
_entity_poly.type
_entity_poly.pdbx_seq_one_letter_code
_entity_poly.pdbx_strand_id
1 'polypeptide(L)'
;MKIIIAGAGAVGTHLAKLLSGEKQDIILMDDDEERLGRLGSNFDLLAVNISPTSISGLKEAGVAGADLFIAVTPDESRNMTACMLATSLGAKKTVARCLLYTSPS
;
A
#
# COMPACT_ATOMS: atom_id res chain seq x y z
N MET A 1 -5.09 -11.74 8.32
CA MET A 1 -3.83 -11.09 7.94
C MET A 1 -4.10 -9.64 7.58
N LYS A 2 -3.34 -8.73 8.16
CA LYS A 2 -3.49 -7.31 7.84
C LYS A 2 -2.50 -6.91 6.75
N ILE A 3 -3.03 -6.41 5.64
CA ILE A 3 -2.25 -6.03 4.47
C ILE A 3 -2.50 -4.55 4.17
N ILE A 4 -1.44 -3.78 4.06
CA ILE A 4 -1.53 -2.38 3.66
C ILE A 4 -0.91 -2.23 2.28
N ILE A 5 -1.66 -1.67 1.35
CA ILE A 5 -1.20 -1.43 -0.01
C ILE A 5 -1.10 0.08 -0.22
N ALA A 6 0.09 0.57 -0.52
CA ALA A 6 0.33 1.98 -0.78
C ALA A 6 0.39 2.21 -2.28
N GLY A 7 -0.60 2.94 -2.77
CA GLY A 7 -0.76 3.23 -4.19
C GLY A 7 -2.05 2.63 -4.74
N ALA A 8 -2.99 3.49 -5.08
CA ALA A 8 -4.32 3.09 -5.60
C ALA A 8 -4.41 3.20 -7.12
N GLY A 9 -3.30 3.09 -7.81
CA GLY A 9 -3.28 3.02 -9.27
C GLY A 9 -3.68 1.63 -9.75
N ALA A 10 -3.40 1.34 -11.01
CA ALA A 10 -3.81 0.07 -11.62
C ALA A 10 -3.25 -1.15 -10.87
N VAL A 11 -1.98 -1.09 -10.49
CA VAL A 11 -1.34 -2.24 -9.82
C VAL A 11 -1.88 -2.43 -8.41
N GLY A 12 -1.94 -1.35 -7.62
CA GLY A 12 -2.42 -1.43 -6.24
C GLY A 12 -3.87 -1.87 -6.16
N THR A 13 -4.71 -1.34 -7.03
CA THR A 13 -6.12 -1.72 -7.10
C THR A 13 -6.27 -3.19 -7.48
N HIS A 14 -5.49 -3.64 -8.45
CA HIS A 14 -5.52 -5.05 -8.88
C HIS A 14 -5.09 -5.99 -7.77
N LEU A 15 -4.01 -5.62 -7.06
CA LEU A 15 -3.54 -6.40 -5.92
C LEU A 15 -4.59 -6.45 -4.80
N ALA A 16 -5.23 -5.33 -4.53
CA ALA A 16 -6.27 -5.28 -3.50
C ALA A 16 -7.41 -6.24 -3.84
N LYS A 17 -7.79 -6.30 -5.11
CA LYS A 17 -8.82 -7.23 -5.56
C LYS A 17 -8.38 -8.69 -5.41
N LEU A 18 -7.16 -8.98 -5.83
CA LEU A 18 -6.62 -10.34 -5.76
C LEU A 18 -6.48 -10.85 -4.33
N LEU A 19 -6.10 -9.96 -3.42
CA LEU A 19 -5.81 -10.32 -2.04
C LEU A 19 -7.04 -10.24 -1.13
N SER A 20 -8.13 -9.64 -1.61
CA SER A 20 -9.33 -9.52 -0.80
C SER A 20 -9.93 -10.89 -0.51
N GLY A 21 -10.43 -11.06 0.70
CA GLY A 21 -11.01 -12.32 1.13
C GLY A 21 -11.44 -12.24 2.57
N GLU A 22 -12.16 -13.24 3.05
CA GLU A 22 -12.75 -13.24 4.38
C GLU A 22 -11.75 -13.09 5.51
N LYS A 23 -10.54 -13.60 5.32
CA LYS A 23 -9.51 -13.58 6.36
C LYS A 23 -8.49 -12.47 6.18
N GLN A 24 -8.71 -11.61 5.20
CA GLN A 24 -7.78 -10.54 4.89
C GLN A 24 -8.37 -9.20 5.29
N ASP A 25 -7.57 -8.42 6.01
CA ASP A 25 -7.91 -7.07 6.38
C ASP A 25 -7.05 -6.14 5.52
N ILE A 26 -7.63 -5.60 4.47
CA ILE A 26 -6.89 -4.82 3.49
C ILE A 26 -7.15 -3.33 3.63
N ILE A 27 -6.07 -2.57 3.72
CA ILE A 27 -6.11 -1.11 3.72
C ILE A 27 -5.37 -0.64 2.47
N LEU A 28 -6.06 0.10 1.63
CA LEU A 28 -5.48 0.70 0.43
C LEU A 28 -5.30 2.19 0.69
N MET A 29 -4.07 2.68 0.60
CA MET A 29 -3.78 4.09 0.87
C MET A 29 -3.26 4.80 -0.38
N ASP A 30 -3.66 6.05 -0.54
CA ASP A 30 -3.17 6.93 -1.58
C ASP A 30 -3.42 8.37 -1.15
N ASP A 31 -2.58 9.28 -1.56
CA ASP A 31 -2.78 10.70 -1.31
C ASP A 31 -3.62 11.38 -2.39
N ASP A 32 -4.08 10.62 -3.37
CA ASP A 32 -4.95 11.10 -4.43
C ASP A 32 -6.37 10.56 -4.24
N GLU A 33 -7.27 11.42 -3.80
CA GLU A 33 -8.67 11.06 -3.56
C GLU A 33 -9.37 10.53 -4.80
N GLU A 34 -9.01 11.04 -5.98
CA GLU A 34 -9.60 10.58 -7.22
C GLU A 34 -9.35 9.11 -7.48
N ARG A 35 -8.12 8.67 -7.23
CA ARG A 35 -7.78 7.26 -7.41
C ARG A 35 -8.57 6.38 -6.47
N LEU A 36 -8.70 6.81 -5.23
CA LEU A 36 -9.48 6.08 -4.23
C LEU A 36 -10.96 6.03 -4.61
N GLY A 37 -11.48 7.12 -5.16
CA GLY A 37 -12.87 7.20 -5.58
C GLY A 37 -13.24 6.27 -6.72
N ARG A 38 -12.27 5.86 -7.52
CA ARG A 38 -12.50 4.96 -8.65
C ARG A 38 -12.69 3.51 -8.25
N LEU A 39 -12.35 3.18 -7.01
CA LEU A 39 -12.45 1.80 -6.53
C LEU A 39 -13.86 1.25 -6.50
N GLY A 40 -14.83 2.11 -6.23
CA GLY A 40 -16.18 1.65 -6.00
C GLY A 40 -16.30 0.94 -4.66
N SER A 41 -17.49 0.45 -4.35
CA SER A 41 -17.80 -0.14 -3.05
C SER A 41 -17.93 -1.66 -3.11
N ASN A 42 -17.42 -2.28 -4.15
CA ASN A 42 -17.63 -3.71 -4.38
C ASN A 42 -16.63 -4.62 -3.68
N PHE A 43 -15.66 -4.05 -2.99
CA PHE A 43 -14.59 -4.84 -2.37
C PHE A 43 -14.57 -4.64 -0.87
N ASP A 44 -14.26 -5.71 -0.17
CA ASP A 44 -14.12 -5.70 1.27
C ASP A 44 -12.74 -5.19 1.66
N LEU A 45 -12.56 -3.90 1.55
CA LEU A 45 -11.31 -3.23 1.92
C LEU A 45 -11.58 -1.82 2.38
N LEU A 46 -10.64 -1.24 3.10
CA LEU A 46 -10.71 0.12 3.58
C LEU A 46 -9.78 1.00 2.75
N ALA A 47 -10.34 2.04 2.14
CA ALA A 47 -9.54 3.01 1.38
C ALA A 47 -9.32 4.25 2.23
N VAL A 48 -8.07 4.68 2.35
CA VAL A 48 -7.72 5.84 3.18
C VAL A 48 -6.89 6.85 2.39
N ASN A 49 -7.20 8.13 2.57
CA ASN A 49 -6.47 9.20 1.92
C ASN A 49 -5.27 9.61 2.79
N ILE A 50 -4.20 8.83 2.67
CA ILE A 50 -2.99 9.02 3.47
C ILE A 50 -1.78 8.87 2.54
N SER A 51 -0.81 9.76 2.71
CA SER A 51 0.43 9.65 1.96
C SER A 51 1.29 8.49 2.49
N PRO A 52 1.78 7.61 1.61
CA PRO A 52 2.62 6.49 2.04
C PRO A 52 3.96 6.90 2.65
N THR A 53 4.35 8.15 2.51
CA THR A 53 5.59 8.67 3.08
C THR A 53 5.36 9.56 4.30
N SER A 54 4.15 9.57 4.82
CA SER A 54 3.82 10.30 6.04
C SER A 54 3.95 9.37 7.24
N ILE A 55 4.85 9.69 8.15
CA ILE A 55 5.05 8.89 9.38
C ILE A 55 3.77 8.85 10.21
N SER A 56 3.15 10.02 10.43
CA SER A 56 1.90 10.07 11.19
C SER A 56 0.77 9.34 10.47
N GLY A 57 0.72 9.44 9.13
CA GLY A 57 -0.27 8.73 8.34
C GLY A 57 -0.11 7.23 8.40
N LEU A 58 1.12 6.74 8.33
CA LEU A 58 1.40 5.31 8.45
C LEU A 58 1.02 4.78 9.83
N LYS A 59 1.30 5.55 10.88
CA LYS A 59 0.88 5.17 12.22
C LYS A 59 -0.64 5.13 12.34
N GLU A 60 -1.31 6.11 11.76
CA GLU A 60 -2.77 6.19 11.76
C GLU A 60 -3.39 5.00 11.03
N ALA A 61 -2.77 4.56 9.95
CA ALA A 61 -3.22 3.38 9.21
C ALA A 61 -2.96 2.07 9.96
N GLY A 62 -2.18 2.13 11.04
CA GLY A 62 -1.88 0.96 11.84
C GLY A 62 -0.78 0.08 11.26
N VAL A 63 0.23 0.69 10.65
CA VAL A 63 1.31 -0.04 10.01
C VAL A 63 2.07 -0.96 10.98
N ALA A 64 2.11 -0.59 12.26
CA ALA A 64 2.78 -1.42 13.27
C ALA A 64 2.14 -2.80 13.42
N GLY A 65 0.86 -2.93 13.10
CA GLY A 65 0.17 -4.21 13.15
C GLY A 65 0.06 -4.90 11.79
N ALA A 66 0.70 -4.35 10.76
CA ALA A 66 0.60 -4.92 9.41
C ALA A 66 1.48 -6.16 9.29
N ASP A 67 0.91 -7.21 8.76
CA ASP A 67 1.65 -8.43 8.41
C ASP A 67 2.42 -8.23 7.11
N LEU A 68 1.86 -7.41 6.21
CA LEU A 68 2.46 -7.13 4.92
C LEU A 68 2.16 -5.69 4.50
N PHE A 69 3.19 -4.98 4.08
CA PHE A 69 3.07 -3.63 3.51
C PHE A 69 3.64 -3.66 2.10
N ILE A 70 2.83 -3.28 1.13
CA ILE A 70 3.20 -3.31 -0.28
C ILE A 70 3.13 -1.90 -0.85
N ALA A 71 4.25 -1.38 -1.35
CA ALA A 71 4.29 -0.06 -1.98
C ALA A 71 4.41 -0.21 -3.49
N VAL A 72 3.38 0.23 -4.21
CA VAL A 72 3.26 0.06 -5.66
C VAL A 72 2.83 1.35 -6.36
N THR A 73 3.31 2.49 -5.87
CA THR A 73 3.09 3.77 -6.55
C THR A 73 3.94 3.81 -7.83
N PRO A 74 3.67 4.74 -8.76
CA PRO A 74 4.52 4.90 -9.94
C PRO A 74 5.92 5.43 -9.63
N ASP A 75 6.13 5.95 -8.44
CA ASP A 75 7.41 6.52 -8.01
C ASP A 75 8.21 5.51 -7.20
N GLU A 76 9.27 4.99 -7.81
CA GLU A 76 10.14 3.99 -7.18
C GLU A 76 10.74 4.51 -5.86
N SER A 77 11.19 5.75 -5.84
CA SER A 77 11.77 6.35 -4.63
C SER A 77 10.75 6.41 -3.50
N ARG A 78 9.52 6.76 -3.81
CA ARG A 78 8.45 6.78 -2.81
C ARG A 78 8.18 5.38 -2.27
N ASN A 79 8.20 4.39 -3.14
CA ASN A 79 7.98 3.01 -2.74
C ASN A 79 9.05 2.55 -1.75
N MET A 80 10.30 2.85 -2.05
CA MET A 80 11.40 2.50 -1.16
C MET A 80 11.32 3.23 0.16
N THR A 81 11.06 4.54 0.12
CA THR A 81 10.92 5.34 1.34
C THR A 81 9.76 4.84 2.20
N ALA A 82 8.62 4.56 1.58
CA ALA A 82 7.45 4.07 2.30
C ALA A 82 7.74 2.74 2.99
N CYS A 83 8.42 1.83 2.31
CA CYS A 83 8.79 0.54 2.89
C CYS A 83 9.79 0.68 4.03
N MET A 84 10.76 1.58 3.91
CA MET A 84 11.71 1.85 4.98
C MET A 84 10.99 2.39 6.22
N LEU A 85 10.08 3.33 6.03
CA LEU A 85 9.30 3.90 7.12
C LEU A 85 8.39 2.84 7.75
N ALA A 86 7.73 2.05 6.93
CA ALA A 86 6.83 1.00 7.41
C ALA A 86 7.59 -0.03 8.24
N THR A 87 8.77 -0.43 7.78
CA THR A 87 9.63 -1.37 8.53
C THR A 87 10.03 -0.78 9.88
N SER A 88 10.45 0.49 9.89
CA SER A 88 10.84 1.16 11.12
C SER A 88 9.68 1.29 12.10
N LEU A 89 8.47 1.41 11.59
CA LEU A 89 7.28 1.56 12.43
C LEU A 89 6.67 0.23 12.86
N GLY A 90 7.19 -0.90 12.39
CA GLY A 90 6.80 -2.20 12.90
C GLY A 90 6.10 -3.15 11.95
N ALA A 91 6.00 -2.84 10.68
CA ALA A 91 5.45 -3.78 9.70
C ALA A 91 6.32 -5.03 9.66
N LYS A 92 5.70 -6.20 9.62
CA LYS A 92 6.44 -7.46 9.65
C LYS A 92 7.19 -7.74 8.36
N LYS A 93 6.59 -7.43 7.23
CA LYS A 93 7.18 -7.65 5.93
C LYS A 93 6.82 -6.51 4.99
N THR A 94 7.77 -6.07 4.19
CA THR A 94 7.53 -4.99 3.22
C THR A 94 7.99 -5.41 1.84
N VAL A 95 7.25 -4.95 0.83
CA VAL A 95 7.57 -5.19 -0.57
C VAL A 95 7.44 -3.88 -1.31
N ALA A 96 8.48 -3.48 -2.02
CA ALA A 96 8.48 -2.26 -2.82
C ALA A 96 8.56 -2.62 -4.29
N ARG A 97 7.68 -2.03 -5.09
CA ARG A 97 7.76 -2.15 -6.54
C ARG A 97 8.94 -1.33 -7.04
N CYS A 98 9.81 -1.96 -7.81
CA CYS A 98 10.92 -1.30 -8.45
C CYS A 98 10.61 -1.19 -9.95
N LEU A 99 10.61 0.03 -10.46
CA LEU A 99 10.30 0.28 -11.88
C LEU A 99 11.51 0.12 -12.77
N LEU A 100 12.63 0.06 -12.14
CA LEU A 100 13.85 0.01 -12.86
C LEU A 100 14.06 -1.26 -13.62
N TYR A 101 13.81 -1.76 -13.63
CA TYR A 101 14.17 -2.84 -14.20
C TYR A 101 15.10 -2.95 -15.09
N THR A 102 15.57 -2.89 -15.11
CA THR A 102 16.37 -2.81 -16.06
C THR A 102 17.21 -3.74 -16.42
N SER A 103 17.30 -4.10 -16.40
CA SER A 103 17.94 -4.82 -16.54
C SER A 103 18.41 -5.43 -16.95
N PRO A 104 18.85 -5.61 -17.36
CA PRO A 104 19.30 -6.27 -17.78
C PRO A 104 20.02 -6.91 -17.83
N SER A 105 19.99 -7.10 -17.79
CA SER A 105 20.52 -7.73 -17.93
C SER A 105 20.87 -8.11 -18.18
#